data_7b4a0151bb8bf4131d2675c8b2697652
#
_entry.id   7b4a0151bb8bf4131d2675c8b2697652
#
_cell.length_a   1.000
_cell.length_b   1.000
_cell.length_c   1.000
_cell.angle_alpha   90.00
_cell.angle_beta   90.00
_cell.angle_gamma   90.00
#
_symmetry.space_group_name_H-M   'P 1'
#
loop_
_entity.id
_entity.type
_entity.pdbx_description
1 polymer ?
#
loop_
_entity_poly.entity_id
_entity_poly.type
_entity_poly.pdbx_seq_one_letter_code
_entity_poly.pdbx_strand_id
1 'polypeptide(L)'
;AYTDFSIGFDTAVNGVLTELIKVRDTMVSHDRIGIVEVMGNKCGDIALHAGVAGSADFILLPEMEFDIDVICDQLIKNNIRNRKTSMIVLAEGAGKGDKLAGYIREKTKLEVKSVVLGYTQRGGSPTGKDRILATRLGGQAVSLLAQGVRNRAVGIHDNKVQNMDIYEA
;
A
#
# COMPACT_ATOMS: atom_id res chain seq x y z
N ALA A 1 -5.79 -16.71 1.94
CA ALA A 1 -4.45 -16.76 2.51
C ALA A 1 -4.48 -17.50 3.85
N TYR A 2 -3.43 -18.23 4.18
CA TYR A 2 -3.33 -18.98 5.44
C TYR A 2 -2.89 -18.14 6.65
N THR A 3 -2.58 -16.87 6.43
CA THR A 3 -2.13 -15.94 7.47
C THR A 3 -2.81 -14.57 7.30
N ASP A 4 -3.20 -13.97 8.42
CA ASP A 4 -3.83 -12.64 8.42
C ASP A 4 -2.79 -11.51 8.22
N PHE A 5 -1.54 -11.76 8.65
CA PHE A 5 -0.46 -10.79 8.53
C PHE A 5 0.82 -11.46 8.05
N SER A 6 1.53 -10.81 7.13
CA SER A 6 2.87 -11.19 6.71
C SER A 6 3.93 -10.29 7.37
N ILE A 7 5.08 -10.88 7.68
CA ILE A 7 6.24 -10.13 8.16
C ILE A 7 6.66 -9.11 7.09
N GLY A 8 6.86 -7.86 7.50
CA GLY A 8 7.26 -6.77 6.61
C GLY A 8 6.10 -5.90 6.10
N PHE A 9 4.85 -6.33 6.25
CA PHE A 9 3.69 -5.57 5.81
C PHE A 9 3.57 -4.22 6.54
N ASP A 10 3.61 -4.23 7.87
CA ASP A 10 3.52 -3.02 8.68
C ASP A 10 4.69 -2.07 8.41
N THR A 11 5.88 -2.60 8.20
CA THR A 11 7.07 -1.83 7.80
C THR A 11 6.88 -1.18 6.43
N ALA A 12 6.33 -1.91 5.45
CA ALA A 12 6.06 -1.38 4.13
C ALA A 12 5.03 -0.24 4.17
N VAL A 13 3.94 -0.41 4.92
CA VAL A 13 2.91 0.63 5.11
C VAL A 13 3.52 1.89 5.74
N ASN A 14 4.34 1.76 6.78
CA ASN A 14 5.01 2.90 7.42
C ASN A 14 6.04 3.56 6.50
N GLY A 15 6.74 2.79 5.67
CA GLY A 15 7.61 3.31 4.62
C GLY A 15 6.86 4.16 3.60
N VAL A 16 5.72 3.65 3.11
CA VAL A 16 4.84 4.40 2.19
C VAL A 16 4.32 5.68 2.85
N LEU A 17 3.89 5.63 4.12
CA LEU A 17 3.42 6.81 4.84
C LEU A 17 4.48 7.90 4.92
N THR A 18 5.72 7.52 5.20
CA THR A 18 6.85 8.46 5.25
C THR A 18 7.05 9.17 3.91
N GLU A 19 6.96 8.45 2.80
CA GLU A 19 7.10 9.02 1.47
C GLU A 19 5.85 9.82 1.05
N LEU A 20 4.65 9.37 1.42
CA LEU A 20 3.40 10.10 1.16
C LEU A 20 3.42 11.52 1.77
N ILE A 21 3.95 11.66 3.00
CA ILE A 21 4.08 12.97 3.65
C ILE A 21 5.00 13.88 2.83
N LYS A 22 6.18 13.40 2.44
CA LYS A 22 7.15 14.17 1.65
C LYS A 22 6.58 14.59 0.28
N VAL A 23 5.91 13.66 -0.39
CA VAL A 23 5.27 13.92 -1.69
C VAL A 23 4.16 14.94 -1.52
N ARG A 24 3.32 14.81 -0.48
CA ARG A 24 2.24 15.76 -0.19
C ARG A 24 2.76 17.18 0.02
N ASP A 25 3.80 17.35 0.84
CA ASP A 25 4.40 18.66 1.09
C ASP A 25 4.85 19.33 -0.22
N THR A 26 5.45 18.54 -1.12
CA THR A 26 5.84 19.01 -2.45
C THR A 26 4.64 19.34 -3.33
N MET A 27 3.57 18.53 -3.30
CA MET A 27 2.36 18.79 -4.09
C MET A 27 1.62 20.04 -3.61
N VAL A 28 1.53 20.23 -2.28
CA VAL A 28 0.90 21.42 -1.68
C VAL A 28 1.63 22.69 -2.06
N SER A 29 2.96 22.69 -2.01
CA SER A 29 3.76 23.89 -2.34
C SER A 29 3.67 24.33 -3.80
N HIS A 30 3.16 23.47 -4.70
CA HIS A 30 3.05 23.73 -6.13
C HIS A 30 1.63 23.65 -6.67
N ASP A 31 0.61 23.55 -5.82
CA ASP A 31 -0.80 23.42 -6.23
C ASP A 31 -1.04 22.25 -7.22
N ARG A 32 -0.46 21.06 -6.94
CA ARG A 32 -0.50 19.90 -7.85
C ARG A 32 -1.27 18.72 -7.26
N ILE A 33 -1.75 17.86 -8.16
CA ILE A 33 -2.26 16.54 -7.82
C ILE A 33 -1.09 15.56 -7.79
N GLY A 34 -0.97 14.81 -6.70
CA GLY A 34 0.04 13.76 -6.54
C GLY A 34 -0.57 12.38 -6.70
N ILE A 35 0.05 11.53 -7.52
CA ILE A 35 -0.24 10.10 -7.61
C ILE A 35 0.96 9.35 -7.05
N VAL A 36 0.73 8.50 -6.06
CA VAL A 36 1.79 7.64 -5.49
C VAL A 36 1.45 6.19 -5.81
N GLU A 37 2.25 5.59 -6.70
CA GLU A 37 2.14 4.18 -7.05
C GLU A 37 2.91 3.36 -6.03
N VAL A 38 2.23 2.39 -5.41
CA VAL A 38 2.77 1.50 -4.39
C VAL A 38 2.75 0.05 -4.84
N MET A 39 3.68 -0.74 -4.32
CA MET A 39 3.77 -2.18 -4.60
C MET A 39 2.61 -2.94 -3.94
N GLY A 40 2.41 -4.16 -4.38
CA GLY A 40 1.40 -5.08 -3.85
C GLY A 40 1.06 -6.19 -4.85
N ASN A 41 1.67 -6.16 -6.05
CA ASN A 41 1.36 -7.08 -7.16
C ASN A 41 -0.15 -7.01 -7.49
N LYS A 42 -0.92 -8.05 -7.18
CA LYS A 42 -2.37 -8.11 -7.42
C LYS A 42 -3.19 -7.78 -6.16
N CYS A 43 -2.55 -7.34 -5.09
CA CYS A 43 -3.18 -7.04 -3.80
C CYS A 43 -3.03 -5.55 -3.47
N GLY A 44 -4.12 -4.91 -3.10
CA GLY A 44 -4.19 -3.48 -2.77
C GLY A 44 -3.96 -3.16 -1.30
N ASP A 45 -3.65 -4.12 -0.43
CA ASP A 45 -3.59 -3.92 1.02
C ASP A 45 -2.63 -2.81 1.47
N ILE A 46 -1.43 -2.73 0.86
CA ILE A 46 -0.47 -1.64 1.18
C ILE A 46 -1.06 -0.29 0.79
N ALA A 47 -1.66 -0.20 -0.42
CA ALA A 47 -2.29 1.02 -0.89
C ALA A 47 -3.44 1.45 0.01
N LEU A 48 -4.28 0.49 0.42
CA LEU A 48 -5.42 0.74 1.30
C LEU A 48 -4.97 1.27 2.66
N HIS A 49 -4.11 0.53 3.35
CA HIS A 49 -3.67 0.91 4.69
C HIS A 49 -2.88 2.22 4.71
N ALA A 50 -1.94 2.39 3.78
CA ALA A 50 -1.16 3.61 3.68
C ALA A 50 -2.00 4.80 3.20
N GLY A 51 -2.93 4.58 2.27
CA GLY A 51 -3.83 5.61 1.76
C GLY A 51 -4.78 6.13 2.83
N VAL A 52 -5.41 5.23 3.61
CA VAL A 52 -6.30 5.61 4.73
C VAL A 52 -5.50 6.32 5.82
N ALA A 53 -4.40 5.74 6.29
CA ALA A 53 -3.58 6.32 7.35
C ALA A 53 -2.92 7.65 6.89
N GLY A 54 -2.58 7.75 5.61
CA GLY A 54 -2.03 8.96 4.99
C GLY A 54 -3.09 9.97 4.55
N SER A 55 -4.38 9.75 4.79
CA SER A 55 -5.48 10.63 4.40
C SER A 55 -5.44 10.97 2.89
N ALA A 56 -5.27 9.97 2.04
CA ALA A 56 -5.36 10.12 0.60
C ALA A 56 -6.80 10.47 0.19
N ASP A 57 -6.95 11.30 -0.84
CA ASP A 57 -8.28 11.67 -1.35
C ASP A 57 -8.92 10.53 -2.14
N PHE A 58 -8.07 9.74 -2.83
CA PHE A 58 -8.48 8.57 -3.59
C PHE A 58 -7.49 7.43 -3.35
N ILE A 59 -8.02 6.21 -3.26
CA ILE A 59 -7.23 4.98 -3.13
C ILE A 59 -7.73 4.03 -4.20
N LEU A 60 -6.86 3.65 -5.14
CA LEU A 60 -7.19 2.82 -6.29
C LEU A 60 -6.59 1.42 -6.11
N LEU A 61 -7.47 0.43 -6.02
CA LEU A 61 -7.15 -0.95 -5.67
C LEU A 61 -7.51 -1.90 -6.82
N PRO A 62 -6.73 -2.97 -7.04
CA PRO A 62 -7.07 -3.95 -8.07
C PRO A 62 -8.32 -4.78 -7.74
N GLU A 63 -8.72 -4.84 -6.47
CA GLU A 63 -9.91 -5.56 -6.00
C GLU A 63 -11.22 -4.80 -6.22
N MET A 64 -11.15 -3.53 -6.58
CA MET A 64 -12.32 -2.66 -6.73
C MET A 64 -12.33 -1.99 -8.10
N GLU A 65 -13.45 -2.07 -8.79
CA GLU A 65 -13.64 -1.27 -9.99
C GLU A 65 -13.74 0.22 -9.64
N PHE A 66 -13.11 1.06 -10.44
CA PHE A 66 -13.17 2.50 -10.31
C PHE A 66 -13.29 3.17 -11.67
N ASP A 67 -14.03 4.28 -11.69
CA ASP A 67 -14.20 5.10 -12.88
C ASP A 67 -13.28 6.33 -12.80
N ILE A 68 -12.30 6.39 -13.69
CA ILE A 68 -11.34 7.51 -13.75
C ILE A 68 -12.05 8.83 -14.09
N ASP A 69 -13.14 8.79 -14.84
CA ASP A 69 -13.88 9.97 -15.21
C ASP A 69 -14.59 10.62 -14.02
N VAL A 70 -15.13 9.81 -13.12
CA VAL A 70 -15.70 10.27 -11.85
C VAL A 70 -14.63 10.94 -10.97
N ILE A 71 -13.42 10.37 -10.96
CA ILE A 71 -12.28 10.96 -10.23
C ILE A 71 -11.92 12.32 -10.86
N CYS A 72 -11.84 12.41 -12.19
CA CYS A 72 -11.55 13.67 -12.90
C CYS A 72 -12.58 14.75 -12.57
N ASP A 73 -13.86 14.41 -12.59
CA ASP A 73 -14.95 15.34 -12.25
C ASP A 73 -14.83 15.84 -10.79
N GLN A 74 -14.47 14.96 -9.87
CA GLN A 74 -14.27 15.35 -8.47
C GLN A 74 -13.04 16.24 -8.30
N LEU A 75 -11.95 15.97 -9.01
CA LEU A 75 -10.75 16.82 -9.01
C LEU A 75 -11.04 18.23 -9.56
N ILE A 76 -11.84 18.33 -10.63
CA ILE A 76 -12.29 19.62 -11.17
C ILE A 76 -13.15 20.37 -10.14
N LYS A 77 -14.12 19.68 -9.51
CA LYS A 77 -14.96 20.29 -8.45
C LYS A 77 -14.12 20.77 -7.26
N ASN A 78 -13.12 19.99 -6.85
CA ASN A 78 -12.19 20.37 -5.78
C ASN A 78 -11.41 21.64 -6.17
N ASN A 79 -10.87 21.68 -7.38
CA ASN A 79 -10.13 22.85 -7.88
C ASN A 79 -10.98 24.11 -7.92
N ILE A 80 -12.25 24.03 -8.38
CA ILE A 80 -13.20 25.14 -8.37
C ILE A 80 -13.44 25.65 -6.94
N ARG A 81 -13.44 24.77 -5.95
CA ARG A 81 -13.57 25.09 -4.51
C ARG A 81 -12.26 25.56 -3.88
N ASN A 82 -11.26 25.90 -4.67
CA ASN A 82 -9.92 26.30 -4.24
C ASN A 82 -9.12 25.21 -3.49
N ARG A 83 -9.53 23.95 -3.60
CA ARG A 83 -8.76 22.78 -3.12
C ARG A 83 -7.94 22.24 -4.28
N LYS A 84 -6.79 22.87 -4.52
CA LYS A 84 -5.96 22.63 -5.70
C LYS A 84 -5.10 21.36 -5.61
N THR A 85 -4.84 20.89 -4.39
CA THR A 85 -4.03 19.71 -4.15
C THR A 85 -4.90 18.52 -3.79
N SER A 86 -4.63 17.38 -4.39
CA SER A 86 -5.21 16.08 -4.03
C SER A 86 -4.16 14.99 -4.12
N MET A 87 -4.28 13.98 -3.24
CA MET A 87 -3.39 12.82 -3.21
C MET A 87 -4.15 11.56 -3.63
N ILE A 88 -3.59 10.85 -4.59
CA ILE A 88 -4.10 9.57 -5.08
C ILE A 88 -3.06 8.50 -4.73
N VAL A 89 -3.46 7.47 -4.00
CA VAL A 89 -2.63 6.27 -3.80
C VAL A 89 -3.11 5.19 -4.75
N LEU A 90 -2.21 4.69 -5.58
CA LEU A 90 -2.49 3.70 -6.62
C LEU A 90 -1.73 2.41 -6.32
N ALA A 91 -2.43 1.30 -6.13
CA ALA A 91 -1.81 -0.01 -6.13
C ALA A 91 -1.31 -0.37 -7.55
N GLU A 92 -0.09 -0.88 -7.68
CA GLU A 92 0.50 -1.24 -8.98
C GLU A 92 -0.34 -2.24 -9.80
N GLY A 93 -1.14 -3.07 -9.11
CA GLY A 93 -2.06 -4.02 -9.72
C GLY A 93 -3.31 -3.37 -10.32
N ALA A 94 -3.67 -2.16 -9.89
CA ALA A 94 -4.80 -1.40 -10.42
C ALA A 94 -4.44 -0.57 -11.65
N GLY A 95 -3.15 -0.29 -11.88
CA GLY A 95 -2.69 0.48 -13.03
C GLY A 95 -1.29 1.03 -12.89
N LYS A 96 -0.94 1.95 -13.79
CA LYS A 96 0.35 2.65 -13.78
C LYS A 96 0.17 4.14 -13.55
N GLY A 97 0.92 4.67 -12.57
CA GLY A 97 0.83 6.06 -12.14
C GLY A 97 1.04 7.07 -13.28
N ASP A 98 2.01 6.82 -14.16
CA ASP A 98 2.27 7.72 -15.29
C ASP A 98 1.15 7.73 -16.32
N LYS A 99 0.53 6.57 -16.59
CA LYS A 99 -0.63 6.50 -17.50
C LYS A 99 -1.83 7.24 -16.91
N LEU A 100 -2.10 7.01 -15.62
CA LEU A 100 -3.18 7.69 -14.91
C LEU A 100 -2.94 9.21 -14.86
N ALA A 101 -1.71 9.64 -14.56
CA ALA A 101 -1.35 11.06 -14.58
C ALA A 101 -1.54 11.70 -15.97
N GLY A 102 -1.17 11.00 -17.03
CA GLY A 102 -1.38 11.43 -18.41
C GLY A 102 -2.86 11.65 -18.72
N TYR A 103 -3.70 10.67 -18.40
CA TYR A 103 -5.14 10.73 -18.63
C TYR A 103 -5.79 11.89 -17.85
N ILE A 104 -5.50 12.02 -16.56
CA ILE A 104 -6.06 13.08 -15.72
C ILE A 104 -5.63 14.47 -16.24
N ARG A 105 -4.36 14.65 -16.61
CA ARG A 105 -3.88 15.91 -17.19
C ARG A 105 -4.59 16.27 -18.48
N GLU A 106 -4.79 15.31 -19.37
CA GLU A 106 -5.47 15.53 -20.65
C GLU A 106 -6.91 15.96 -20.43
N LYS A 107 -7.63 15.29 -19.53
CA LYS A 107 -9.04 15.50 -19.30
C LYS A 107 -9.35 16.75 -18.48
N THR A 108 -8.54 17.00 -17.42
CA THR A 108 -8.83 18.07 -16.45
C THR A 108 -8.06 19.37 -16.70
N LYS A 109 -6.96 19.31 -17.45
CA LYS A 109 -5.97 20.38 -17.62
C LYS A 109 -5.26 20.80 -16.31
N LEU A 110 -5.38 19.99 -15.25
CA LEU A 110 -4.71 20.22 -13.98
C LEU A 110 -3.28 19.66 -14.01
N GLU A 111 -2.41 20.25 -13.18
CA GLU A 111 -1.03 19.74 -12.98
C GLU A 111 -1.08 18.46 -12.15
N VAL A 112 -0.58 17.37 -12.72
CA VAL A 112 -0.52 16.05 -12.07
C VAL A 112 0.89 15.49 -12.15
N LYS A 113 1.40 14.98 -11.05
CA LYS A 113 2.68 14.27 -10.98
C LYS A 113 2.48 12.87 -10.43
N SER A 114 3.19 11.89 -10.99
CA SER A 114 3.26 10.54 -10.43
C SER A 114 4.63 10.28 -9.82
N VAL A 115 4.62 9.49 -8.75
CA VAL A 115 5.81 8.99 -8.06
C VAL A 115 5.62 7.49 -7.86
N VAL A 116 6.57 6.70 -8.36
CA VAL A 116 6.58 5.24 -8.15
C VAL A 116 7.57 4.94 -7.03
N LEU A 117 7.07 4.44 -5.90
CA LEU A 117 7.94 4.15 -4.75
C LEU A 117 8.81 2.91 -4.96
N GLY A 118 8.31 1.92 -5.71
CA GLY A 118 9.09 0.75 -6.07
C GLY A 118 9.71 0.03 -4.86
N TYR A 119 10.96 -0.38 -5.00
CA TYR A 119 11.66 -1.20 -4.00
C TYR A 119 11.99 -0.49 -2.69
N THR A 120 11.87 0.82 -2.58
CA THR A 120 12.07 1.54 -1.30
C THR A 120 11.14 1.05 -0.20
N GLN A 121 9.98 0.50 -0.57
CA GLN A 121 9.00 -0.09 0.35
C GLN A 121 9.46 -1.41 0.98
N ARG A 122 10.46 -2.09 0.38
CA ARG A 122 10.98 -3.38 0.87
C ARG A 122 12.16 -3.22 1.83
N GLY A 123 12.67 -2.02 1.98
CA GLY A 123 13.80 -1.70 2.83
C GLY A 123 13.40 -1.03 4.14
N GLY A 124 14.40 -0.73 4.94
CA GLY A 124 14.25 0.02 6.18
C GLY A 124 14.28 -0.84 7.44
N SER A 125 14.20 -0.19 8.59
CA SER A 125 14.15 -0.84 9.89
C SER A 125 12.75 -1.42 10.15
N PRO A 126 12.64 -2.71 10.52
CA PRO A 126 11.35 -3.30 10.86
C PRO A 126 10.67 -2.57 12.01
N THR A 127 9.36 -2.39 11.90
CA THR A 127 8.54 -1.84 12.99
C THR A 127 8.50 -2.79 14.18
N GLY A 128 8.09 -2.27 15.35
CA GLY A 128 7.89 -3.11 16.55
C GLY A 128 6.89 -4.25 16.30
N LYS A 129 5.83 -3.98 15.51
CA LYS A 129 4.82 -4.99 15.16
C LYS A 129 5.43 -6.13 14.35
N ASP A 130 6.21 -5.83 13.31
CA ASP A 130 6.87 -6.85 12.49
C ASP A 130 7.92 -7.64 13.29
N ARG A 131 8.66 -6.98 14.21
CA ARG A 131 9.62 -7.67 15.09
C ARG A 131 8.93 -8.66 16.02
N ILE A 132 7.81 -8.27 16.64
CA ILE A 132 7.02 -9.15 17.51
C ILE A 132 6.46 -10.32 16.70
N LEU A 133 5.90 -10.07 15.53
CA LEU A 133 5.37 -11.10 14.65
C LEU A 133 6.47 -12.10 14.25
N ALA A 134 7.63 -11.60 13.82
CA ALA A 134 8.77 -12.44 13.45
C ALA A 134 9.24 -13.31 14.62
N THR A 135 9.30 -12.76 15.83
CA THR A 135 9.69 -13.52 17.04
C THR A 135 8.67 -14.63 17.35
N ARG A 136 7.37 -14.34 17.26
CA ARG A 136 6.30 -15.33 17.50
C ARG A 136 6.35 -16.47 16.48
N LEU A 137 6.44 -16.14 15.19
CA LEU A 137 6.45 -17.13 14.10
C LEU A 137 7.75 -17.95 14.12
N GLY A 138 8.91 -17.31 14.35
CA GLY A 138 10.19 -17.99 14.47
C GLY A 138 10.25 -18.94 15.66
N GLY A 139 9.76 -18.52 16.82
CA GLY A 139 9.68 -19.38 18.02
C GLY A 139 8.81 -20.62 17.77
N GLN A 140 7.66 -20.47 17.11
CA GLN A 140 6.81 -21.59 16.73
C GLN A 140 7.51 -22.54 15.75
N ALA A 141 8.19 -22.00 14.74
CA ALA A 141 8.92 -22.81 13.76
C ALA A 141 10.01 -23.67 14.44
N VAL A 142 10.80 -23.08 15.34
CA VAL A 142 11.82 -23.82 16.12
C VAL A 142 11.18 -24.88 17.01
N SER A 143 10.06 -24.56 17.67
CA SER A 143 9.34 -25.53 18.51
C SER A 143 8.86 -26.75 17.72
N LEU A 144 8.31 -26.53 16.51
CA LEU A 144 7.89 -27.63 15.62
C LEU A 144 9.08 -28.51 15.21
N LEU A 145 10.19 -27.88 14.81
CA LEU A 145 11.41 -28.63 14.45
C LEU A 145 11.96 -29.44 15.61
N ALA A 146 11.95 -28.92 16.84
CA ALA A 146 12.37 -29.63 18.05
C ALA A 146 11.48 -30.85 18.34
N GLN A 147 10.20 -30.81 17.94
CA GLN A 147 9.26 -31.93 18.03
C GLN A 147 9.36 -32.91 16.84
N GLY A 148 10.30 -32.71 15.92
CA GLY A 148 10.46 -33.52 14.71
C GLY A 148 9.43 -33.26 13.61
N VAL A 149 8.59 -32.23 13.78
CA VAL A 149 7.56 -31.84 12.80
C VAL A 149 8.21 -31.02 11.68
N ARG A 150 7.99 -31.44 10.43
CA ARG A 150 8.61 -30.83 9.24
C ARG A 150 7.53 -30.44 8.22
N ASN A 151 7.94 -29.72 7.17
CA ASN A 151 7.10 -29.31 6.05
C ASN A 151 5.87 -28.50 6.51
N ARG A 152 6.06 -27.57 7.46
CA ARG A 152 5.00 -26.71 7.95
C ARG A 152 5.22 -25.26 7.54
N ALA A 153 4.17 -24.63 7.06
CA ALA A 153 4.05 -23.17 6.99
C ALA A 153 3.54 -22.66 8.33
N VAL A 154 4.17 -21.62 8.87
CA VAL A 154 3.74 -20.98 10.13
C VAL A 154 3.13 -19.62 9.81
N GLY A 155 1.95 -19.36 10.31
CA GLY A 155 1.21 -18.12 10.11
C GLY A 155 0.47 -17.67 11.36
N ILE A 156 -0.28 -16.58 11.24
CA ILE A 156 -1.12 -16.06 12.30
C ILE A 156 -2.56 -15.95 11.79
N HIS A 157 -3.51 -16.46 12.54
CA HIS A 157 -4.93 -16.36 12.25
C HIS A 157 -5.70 -16.11 13.55
N ASP A 158 -6.61 -15.14 13.55
CA ASP A 158 -7.33 -14.67 14.75
C ASP A 158 -6.38 -14.37 15.92
N ASN A 159 -5.25 -13.70 15.63
CA ASN A 159 -4.19 -13.39 16.57
C ASN A 159 -3.50 -14.60 17.24
N LYS A 160 -3.75 -15.81 16.75
CA LYS A 160 -3.11 -17.06 17.22
C LYS A 160 -2.11 -17.54 16.20
N VAL A 161 -0.93 -17.95 16.66
CA VAL A 161 0.05 -18.60 15.79
C VAL A 161 -0.45 -20.00 15.46
N GLN A 162 -0.51 -20.30 14.18
CA GLN A 162 -0.96 -21.57 13.63
C GLN A 162 0.08 -22.14 12.68
N ASN A 163 -0.04 -23.39 12.35
CA ASN A 163 0.76 -24.03 11.32
C ASN A 163 -0.10 -24.97 10.50
N MET A 164 0.21 -25.09 9.22
CA MET A 164 -0.42 -26.01 8.29
C MET A 164 0.60 -26.68 7.40
N ASP A 165 0.19 -27.68 6.65
CA ASP A 165 1.06 -28.31 5.68
C ASP A 165 1.50 -27.30 4.62
N ILE A 166 2.78 -27.33 4.22
CA ILE A 166 3.33 -26.36 3.27
C ILE A 166 2.70 -26.49 1.88
N TYR A 167 2.16 -27.66 1.54
CA TYR A 167 1.48 -27.87 0.26
C TYR A 167 0.01 -27.42 0.27
N GLU A 168 -0.55 -27.14 1.47
CA GLU A 168 -1.90 -26.60 1.65
C GLU A 168 -1.90 -25.09 1.88
N ALA A 169 -0.74 -24.49 2.13
CA ALA A 169 -0.55 -23.06 2.38
C ALA A 169 -0.45 -22.26 1.06
#